data_0cbbad67267183a08d7c9cfccf997299
#
_entry.id   0cbbad67267183a08d7c9cfccf997299
#
_cell.length_a   1.000
_cell.length_b   1.000
_cell.length_c   1.000
_cell.angle_alpha   90.00
_cell.angle_beta   90.00
_cell.angle_gamma   90.00
#
_symmetry.space_group_name_H-M   'P 1'
#
loop_
_entity.id
_entity.type
_entity.pdbx_description
1 polymer ?
#
loop_
_entity_poly.entity_id
_entity_poly.type
_entity_poly.pdbx_seq_one_letter_code
_entity_poly.pdbx_strand_id
1 'polypeptide(L)'
;MPYTEPTSLAIVACPGGEAFANEVITHLKHMYKHRFTLKNDVVSKRYELSKEELVNKINLQNDLQTSDLCIRGATNKYRQPDFLVKTRFSYFANGEVKTELLETVRGKDVFIFQDVENHEVLSLNGGKNKVVMTVNDHVMSLLVTIDAVRMAGAEKITLVVPAYP
;
A
#
# COMPACT_ATOMS: atom_id res chain seq x y z
N MET A 1 -18.19 -9.01 -11.64
CA MET A 1 -17.16 -7.98 -11.78
C MET A 1 -16.18 -8.18 -10.65
N PRO A 2 -14.88 -8.22 -10.90
CA PRO A 2 -13.93 -8.26 -9.82
C PRO A 2 -14.14 -6.96 -9.02
N TYR A 3 -14.37 -7.09 -7.74
CA TYR A 3 -14.43 -5.94 -6.84
C TYR A 3 -13.10 -5.23 -6.94
N THR A 4 -13.10 -4.05 -7.56
CA THR A 4 -11.99 -3.12 -7.43
C THR A 4 -11.79 -2.89 -5.94
N GLU A 5 -10.59 -3.15 -5.46
CA GLU A 5 -10.27 -2.82 -4.09
C GLU A 5 -10.56 -1.33 -3.90
N PRO A 6 -11.30 -0.95 -2.87
CA PRO A 6 -11.77 0.42 -2.71
C PRO A 6 -10.65 1.40 -2.33
N THR A 7 -9.41 0.97 -2.24
CA THR A 7 -8.27 1.87 -2.11
C THR A 7 -7.58 1.99 -3.45
N SER A 8 -7.66 3.19 -4.01
CA SER A 8 -6.79 3.59 -5.12
C SER A 8 -5.32 3.72 -4.69
N LEU A 9 -5.03 3.64 -3.39
CA LEU A 9 -3.70 3.80 -2.82
C LEU A 9 -2.99 2.45 -2.69
N ALA A 10 -1.75 2.40 -3.17
CA ALA A 10 -0.85 1.25 -3.02
C ALA A 10 0.54 1.71 -2.57
N ILE A 11 1.21 0.89 -1.78
CA ILE A 11 2.55 1.17 -1.29
C ILE A 11 3.49 0.07 -1.77
N VAL A 12 4.60 0.48 -2.37
CA VAL A 12 5.71 -0.37 -2.76
C VAL A 12 6.90 0.01 -1.90
N ALA A 13 7.45 -0.94 -1.15
CA ALA A 13 8.67 -0.75 -0.37
C ALA A 13 9.84 -1.35 -1.13
N CYS A 14 10.83 -0.52 -1.45
CA CYS A 14 12.11 -0.97 -1.99
C CYS A 14 13.00 -1.55 -0.87
N PRO A 15 14.04 -2.34 -1.21
CA PRO A 15 14.97 -2.87 -0.24
C PRO A 15 15.60 -1.75 0.62
N GLY A 16 15.50 -1.88 1.94
CA GLY A 16 15.94 -0.85 2.91
C GLY A 16 14.85 0.17 3.30
N GLY A 17 13.77 0.29 2.51
CA GLY A 17 12.64 1.18 2.81
C GLY A 17 11.48 0.51 3.54
N GLU A 18 11.58 -0.80 3.81
CA GLU A 18 10.45 -1.59 4.35
C GLU A 18 10.04 -1.18 5.76
N ALA A 19 11.00 -0.87 6.62
CA ALA A 19 10.71 -0.45 8.00
C ALA A 19 9.87 0.82 8.01
N PHE A 20 10.31 1.83 7.29
CA PHE A 20 9.60 3.12 7.16
C PHE A 20 8.22 2.94 6.50
N ALA A 21 8.12 2.18 5.41
CA ALA A 21 6.84 1.88 4.77
C ALA A 21 5.85 1.22 5.73
N ASN A 22 6.31 0.26 6.55
CA ASN A 22 5.47 -0.44 7.52
C ASN A 22 4.97 0.47 8.64
N GLU A 23 5.76 1.42 9.11
CA GLU A 23 5.32 2.42 10.09
C GLU A 23 4.20 3.28 9.51
N VAL A 24 4.39 3.78 8.29
CA VAL A 24 3.36 4.57 7.58
C VAL A 24 2.09 3.75 7.36
N ILE A 25 2.21 2.50 6.92
CA ILE A 25 1.07 1.59 6.74
C ILE A 25 0.31 1.38 8.05
N THR A 26 1.02 1.22 9.16
CA THR A 26 0.40 1.05 10.48
C THR A 26 -0.42 2.28 10.86
N HIS A 27 0.13 3.46 10.62
CA HIS A 27 -0.58 4.73 10.86
C HIS A 27 -1.80 4.89 9.95
N LEU A 28 -1.66 4.60 8.66
CA LEU A 28 -2.78 4.62 7.70
C LEU A 28 -3.90 3.68 8.12
N LYS A 29 -3.56 2.45 8.51
CA LYS A 29 -4.54 1.46 9.01
C LYS A 29 -5.32 2.00 10.20
N HIS A 30 -4.64 2.65 11.14
CA HIS A 30 -5.30 3.28 12.29
C HIS A 30 -6.23 4.42 11.88
N MET A 31 -5.79 5.29 10.98
CA MET A 31 -6.60 6.40 10.46
C MET A 31 -7.86 5.90 9.74
N TYR A 32 -7.73 4.88 8.88
CA TYR A 32 -8.85 4.30 8.16
C TYR A 32 -9.89 3.69 9.10
N LYS A 33 -9.43 2.96 10.12
CA LYS A 33 -10.32 2.41 11.15
C LYS A 33 -11.05 3.50 11.92
N HIS A 34 -10.36 4.57 12.29
CA HIS A 34 -10.98 5.71 12.97
C HIS A 34 -12.02 6.41 12.10
N ARG A 35 -11.70 6.69 10.83
CA ARG A 35 -12.64 7.26 9.85
C ARG A 35 -13.89 6.39 9.67
N PHE A 36 -13.71 5.09 9.60
CA PHE A 36 -14.84 4.14 9.51
C PHE A 36 -15.77 4.27 10.72
N THR A 37 -15.21 4.31 11.93
CA THR A 37 -16.00 4.47 13.16
C THR A 37 -16.78 5.78 13.17
N LEU A 38 -16.11 6.91 12.86
CA LEU A 38 -16.76 8.21 12.80
C LEU A 38 -17.90 8.24 11.76
N LYS A 39 -17.69 7.64 10.59
CA LYS A 39 -18.68 7.64 9.53
C LYS A 39 -19.90 6.76 9.91
N ASN A 40 -19.69 5.63 10.56
CA ASN A 40 -20.79 4.82 11.09
C ASN A 40 -21.63 5.60 12.11
N ASP A 41 -21.00 6.37 12.98
CA ASP A 41 -21.71 7.18 13.98
C ASP A 41 -22.51 8.31 13.30
N VAL A 42 -21.99 8.94 12.26
CA VAL A 42 -22.69 9.98 11.49
C VAL A 42 -23.89 9.38 10.75
N VAL A 43 -23.72 8.24 10.09
CA VAL A 43 -24.77 7.55 9.35
C VAL A 43 -25.87 7.05 10.32
N SER A 44 -25.48 6.46 11.45
CA SER A 44 -26.42 6.04 12.51
C SER A 44 -27.30 7.18 12.98
N LYS A 45 -26.71 8.34 13.27
CA LYS A 45 -27.45 9.55 13.67
C LYS A 45 -28.34 10.11 12.57
N ARG A 46 -27.84 10.12 11.32
CA ARG A 46 -28.60 10.67 10.17
C ARG A 46 -29.88 9.91 9.89
N TYR A 47 -29.84 8.59 10.00
CA TYR A 47 -30.95 7.71 9.67
C TYR A 47 -31.70 7.20 10.91
N GLU A 48 -31.34 7.67 12.11
CA GLU A 48 -31.93 7.25 13.41
C GLU A 48 -31.95 5.72 13.60
N LEU A 49 -30.92 5.04 13.10
CA LEU A 49 -30.81 3.59 13.15
C LEU A 49 -29.76 3.14 14.16
N SER A 50 -30.06 2.07 14.88
CA SER A 50 -29.04 1.37 15.67
C SER A 50 -27.95 0.80 14.74
N LYS A 51 -26.77 0.54 15.29
CA LYS A 51 -25.65 -0.05 14.50
C LYS A 51 -26.02 -1.40 13.88
N GLU A 52 -26.92 -2.14 14.50
CA GLU A 52 -27.41 -3.44 14.01
C GLU A 52 -28.44 -3.28 12.88
N GLU A 53 -29.29 -2.26 12.97
CA GLU A 53 -30.27 -1.96 11.93
C GLU A 53 -29.64 -1.32 10.69
N LEU A 54 -28.57 -0.57 10.86
CA LEU A 54 -27.76 -0.05 9.77
C LEU A 54 -27.32 -1.16 8.80
N VAL A 55 -26.95 -2.34 9.36
CA VAL A 55 -26.53 -3.52 8.60
C VAL A 55 -27.61 -4.01 7.63
N ASN A 56 -28.86 -3.95 8.08
CA ASN A 56 -29.98 -4.64 7.42
C ASN A 56 -30.83 -3.72 6.53
N LYS A 57 -30.80 -2.41 6.76
CA LYS A 57 -31.74 -1.47 6.12
C LYS A 57 -31.11 -0.49 5.14
N ILE A 58 -29.82 -0.22 5.24
CA ILE A 58 -29.14 0.74 4.37
C ILE A 58 -28.07 0.02 3.56
N ASN A 59 -28.11 0.25 2.25
CA ASN A 59 -26.99 -0.13 1.40
C ASN A 59 -25.83 0.85 1.67
N LEU A 60 -25.18 0.65 2.82
CA LEU A 60 -23.99 1.42 3.25
C LEU A 60 -22.88 1.44 2.21
N GLN A 61 -22.90 0.48 1.27
CA GLN A 61 -21.98 0.49 0.15
C GLN A 61 -22.04 1.81 -0.64
N ASN A 62 -23.21 2.34 -0.91
CA ASN A 62 -23.31 3.57 -1.70
C ASN A 62 -22.87 4.83 -0.92
N ASP A 63 -23.21 4.93 0.37
CA ASP A 63 -22.82 6.09 1.20
C ASP A 63 -21.34 6.03 1.65
N LEU A 64 -20.75 4.84 1.65
CA LEU A 64 -19.36 4.63 2.04
C LEU A 64 -18.43 4.42 0.83
N GLN A 65 -18.95 4.10 -0.36
CA GLN A 65 -18.18 3.98 -1.60
C GLN A 65 -17.58 5.28 -2.10
N THR A 66 -18.17 6.41 -1.75
CA THR A 66 -17.60 7.73 -2.05
C THR A 66 -16.46 8.14 -1.11
N SER A 67 -16.07 7.25 -0.23
CA SER A 67 -14.96 7.44 0.69
C SER A 67 -14.05 6.24 0.60
N ASP A 68 -12.76 6.47 0.65
CA ASP A 68 -11.69 5.45 0.64
C ASP A 68 -11.77 4.41 1.77
N LEU A 69 -12.98 4.05 2.21
CA LEU A 69 -13.22 3.06 3.23
C LEU A 69 -13.45 1.69 2.60
N CYS A 70 -12.53 0.78 2.83
CA CYS A 70 -12.62 -0.61 2.44
C CYS A 70 -13.79 -1.32 3.13
N ILE A 71 -14.95 -1.36 2.48
CA ILE A 71 -16.03 -2.25 2.89
C ILE A 71 -16.27 -3.24 1.77
N ARG A 72 -15.85 -4.47 1.98
CA ARG A 72 -16.14 -5.58 1.08
C ARG A 72 -17.41 -6.28 1.52
N GLY A 73 -18.42 -6.33 0.63
CA GLY A 73 -19.64 -7.12 0.80
C GLY A 73 -20.72 -6.45 1.66
N ALA A 74 -21.84 -7.13 1.82
CA ALA A 74 -23.04 -6.68 2.54
C ALA A 74 -22.89 -6.70 4.08
N THR A 75 -21.66 -6.80 4.60
CA THR A 75 -21.43 -6.82 6.04
C THR A 75 -20.80 -5.52 6.48
N ASN A 76 -21.37 -4.85 7.48
CA ASN A 76 -20.85 -3.62 8.09
C ASN A 76 -19.60 -3.84 8.93
N LYS A 77 -18.89 -4.94 8.72
CA LYS A 77 -17.64 -5.19 9.42
C LYS A 77 -16.53 -4.44 8.70
N TYR A 78 -15.84 -3.59 9.44
CA TYR A 78 -14.59 -3.01 8.97
C TYR A 78 -13.65 -4.11 8.48
N ARG A 79 -13.16 -3.97 7.26
CA ARG A 79 -12.07 -4.78 6.74
C ARG A 79 -10.84 -3.92 6.60
N GLN A 80 -9.76 -4.42 7.18
CA GLN A 80 -8.47 -3.77 7.12
C GLN A 80 -7.99 -3.71 5.67
N PRO A 81 -7.72 -2.51 5.10
CA PRO A 81 -7.12 -2.42 3.77
C PRO A 81 -5.69 -2.96 3.80
N ASP A 82 -5.32 -3.64 2.74
CA ASP A 82 -3.93 -4.00 2.50
C ASP A 82 -3.34 -3.02 1.49
N PHE A 83 -2.46 -2.16 1.98
CA PHE A 83 -1.82 -1.13 1.18
C PHE A 83 -0.51 -1.62 0.55
N LEU A 84 0.15 -2.60 1.18
CA LEU A 84 1.46 -3.08 0.74
C LEU A 84 1.32 -4.00 -0.48
N VAL A 85 1.94 -3.62 -1.57
CA VAL A 85 2.07 -4.44 -2.77
C VAL A 85 3.19 -5.45 -2.54
N LYS A 86 2.89 -6.73 -2.72
CA LYS A 86 3.91 -7.76 -2.68
C LYS A 86 4.86 -7.60 -3.87
N THR A 87 6.13 -7.46 -3.55
CA THR A 87 7.21 -7.27 -4.52
C THR A 87 8.30 -8.31 -4.30
N ARG A 88 9.04 -8.61 -5.36
CA ARG A 88 10.24 -9.43 -5.31
C ARG A 88 11.37 -8.67 -5.95
N PHE A 89 12.45 -8.53 -5.21
CA PHE A 89 13.69 -7.93 -5.69
C PHE A 89 14.73 -9.03 -5.92
N SER A 90 15.37 -8.99 -7.06
CA SER A 90 16.46 -9.92 -7.43
C SER A 90 17.69 -9.13 -7.80
N TYR A 91 18.81 -9.53 -7.21
CA TYR A 91 20.13 -9.00 -7.50
C TYR A 91 20.97 -10.08 -8.15
N PHE A 92 21.52 -9.78 -9.31
CA PHE A 92 22.34 -10.69 -10.07
C PHE A 92 23.84 -10.44 -9.80
N ALA A 93 24.68 -11.46 -10.05
CA ALA A 93 26.12 -11.38 -9.81
C ALA A 93 26.85 -10.31 -10.64
N ASN A 94 26.24 -9.89 -11.75
CA ASN A 94 26.75 -8.80 -12.60
C ASN A 94 26.34 -7.41 -12.12
N GLY A 95 25.64 -7.28 -10.98
CA GLY A 95 25.16 -6.02 -10.43
C GLY A 95 23.80 -5.56 -10.98
N GLU A 96 23.16 -6.36 -11.84
CA GLU A 96 21.82 -6.05 -12.35
C GLU A 96 20.76 -6.24 -11.27
N VAL A 97 19.78 -5.34 -11.26
CA VAL A 97 18.64 -5.36 -10.33
C VAL A 97 17.36 -5.61 -11.12
N LYS A 98 16.50 -6.47 -10.58
CA LYS A 98 15.17 -6.72 -11.12
C LYS A 98 14.11 -6.53 -10.03
N THR A 99 13.03 -5.81 -10.38
CA THR A 99 11.83 -5.67 -9.55
C THR A 99 10.65 -6.39 -10.21
N GLU A 100 9.98 -7.24 -9.46
CA GLU A 100 8.76 -7.93 -9.89
C GLU A 100 7.62 -7.54 -8.95
N LEU A 101 6.53 -7.03 -9.53
CA LEU A 101 5.29 -6.79 -8.80
C LEU A 101 4.45 -8.07 -8.83
N LEU A 102 4.13 -8.62 -7.66
CA LEU A 102 3.35 -9.86 -7.54
C LEU A 102 1.84 -9.61 -7.43
N GLU A 103 1.45 -8.33 -7.37
CA GLU A 103 0.07 -7.86 -7.30
C GLU A 103 -0.16 -6.71 -8.28
N THR A 104 -1.40 -6.54 -8.73
CA THR A 104 -1.73 -5.47 -9.68
C THR A 104 -1.72 -4.10 -9.03
N VAL A 105 -1.09 -3.14 -9.71
CA VAL A 105 -1.09 -1.71 -9.36
C VAL A 105 -1.81 -0.86 -10.40
N ARG A 106 -2.44 -1.50 -11.38
CA ARG A 106 -3.12 -0.79 -12.48
C ARG A 106 -4.21 0.14 -11.96
N GLY A 107 -4.18 1.41 -12.38
CA GLY A 107 -5.15 2.43 -12.00
C GLY A 107 -5.07 2.85 -10.53
N LYS A 108 -3.96 2.56 -9.85
CA LYS A 108 -3.73 2.95 -8.45
C LYS A 108 -2.75 4.12 -8.35
N ASP A 109 -2.92 4.94 -7.31
CA ASP A 109 -1.90 5.86 -6.81
C ASP A 109 -0.86 5.05 -6.03
N VAL A 110 0.35 4.96 -6.57
CA VAL A 110 1.42 4.14 -5.97
C VAL A 110 2.44 5.04 -5.30
N PHE A 111 2.68 4.78 -4.02
CA PHE A 111 3.74 5.41 -3.23
C PHE A 111 4.91 4.45 -3.12
N ILE A 112 6.08 4.84 -3.63
CA ILE A 112 7.30 4.03 -3.59
C ILE A 112 8.18 4.58 -2.46
N PHE A 113 8.48 3.72 -1.49
CA PHE A 113 9.31 4.04 -0.34
C PHE A 113 10.72 3.51 -0.55
N GLN A 114 11.71 4.38 -0.40
CA GLN A 114 13.13 4.02 -0.43
C GLN A 114 13.89 4.83 0.59
N ASP A 115 14.66 4.15 1.43
CA ASP A 115 15.70 4.76 2.26
C ASP A 115 17.05 4.53 1.57
N VAL A 116 17.60 5.57 0.97
CA VAL A 116 18.87 5.50 0.22
C VAL A 116 20.11 5.52 1.14
N GLU A 117 19.92 5.91 2.40
CA GLU A 117 20.98 5.91 3.43
C GLU A 117 20.92 4.68 4.33
N ASN A 118 20.13 3.68 3.96
CA ASN A 118 20.08 2.44 4.72
C ASN A 118 21.39 1.66 4.56
N HIS A 119 22.06 1.40 5.68
CA HIS A 119 23.31 0.63 5.75
C HIS A 119 23.15 -0.71 6.45
N GLU A 120 21.92 -1.16 6.66
CA GLU A 120 21.65 -2.45 7.28
C GLU A 120 21.93 -3.62 6.33
N VAL A 121 22.16 -4.79 6.92
CA VAL A 121 22.30 -6.03 6.15
C VAL A 121 20.93 -6.48 5.66
N LEU A 122 20.68 -6.34 4.37
CA LEU A 122 19.44 -6.72 3.74
C LEU A 122 19.46 -8.18 3.26
N SER A 123 18.32 -8.84 3.39
CA SER A 123 18.12 -10.20 2.89
C SER A 123 17.42 -10.16 1.53
N LEU A 124 18.19 -10.37 0.46
CA LEU A 124 17.73 -10.33 -0.91
C LEU A 124 17.53 -11.73 -1.51
N ASN A 125 16.93 -11.82 -2.70
CA ASN A 125 16.70 -13.06 -3.43
C ASN A 125 15.96 -14.13 -2.59
N GLY A 126 14.94 -13.70 -1.83
CA GLY A 126 14.17 -14.59 -0.95
C GLY A 126 14.96 -15.10 0.25
N GLY A 127 15.87 -14.28 0.76
CA GLY A 127 16.69 -14.59 1.95
C GLY A 127 17.98 -15.36 1.66
N LYS A 128 18.27 -15.65 0.38
CA LYS A 128 19.48 -16.41 0.00
C LYS A 128 20.76 -15.58 0.09
N ASN A 129 20.67 -14.29 -0.12
CA ASN A 129 21.82 -13.38 -0.12
C ASN A 129 21.66 -12.33 0.97
N LYS A 130 22.71 -12.14 1.76
CA LYS A 130 22.83 -11.04 2.72
C LYS A 130 23.81 -10.02 2.15
N VAL A 131 23.36 -8.79 1.95
CA VAL A 131 24.12 -7.72 1.30
C VAL A 131 23.92 -6.41 2.06
N VAL A 132 24.97 -5.63 2.18
CA VAL A 132 24.88 -4.20 2.51
C VAL A 132 24.87 -3.44 1.18
N MET A 133 23.81 -2.74 0.93
CA MET A 133 23.66 -1.96 -0.31
C MET A 133 24.37 -0.61 -0.17
N THR A 134 24.93 -0.15 -1.28
CA THR A 134 25.45 1.22 -1.39
C THR A 134 24.30 2.19 -1.74
N VAL A 135 24.52 3.49 -1.58
CA VAL A 135 23.57 4.53 -2.02
C VAL A 135 23.20 4.34 -3.50
N ASN A 136 24.20 4.02 -4.35
CA ASN A 136 23.94 3.77 -5.78
C ASN A 136 23.03 2.55 -6.02
N ASP A 137 23.18 1.49 -5.24
CA ASP A 137 22.34 0.29 -5.34
C ASP A 137 20.89 0.62 -4.96
N HIS A 138 20.71 1.43 -3.91
CA HIS A 138 19.39 1.89 -3.48
C HIS A 138 18.75 2.78 -4.55
N VAL A 139 19.49 3.73 -5.13
CA VAL A 139 18.98 4.59 -6.20
C VAL A 139 18.64 3.77 -7.45
N MET A 140 19.47 2.81 -7.84
CA MET A 140 19.20 1.95 -8.97
C MET A 140 17.94 1.09 -8.73
N SER A 141 17.79 0.53 -7.53
CA SER A 141 16.59 -0.23 -7.14
C SER A 141 15.33 0.62 -7.23
N LEU A 142 15.41 1.88 -6.79
CA LEU A 142 14.32 2.84 -6.90
C LEU A 142 13.94 3.09 -8.36
N LEU A 143 14.91 3.37 -9.23
CA LEU A 143 14.66 3.64 -10.66
C LEU A 143 14.03 2.46 -11.39
N VAL A 144 14.53 1.24 -11.16
CA VAL A 144 13.98 0.01 -11.74
C VAL A 144 12.56 -0.25 -11.20
N THR A 145 12.30 0.07 -9.94
CA THR A 145 10.95 -0.06 -9.36
C THR A 145 9.97 0.95 -9.93
N ILE A 146 10.39 2.20 -10.16
CA ILE A 146 9.57 3.22 -10.82
C ILE A 146 9.15 2.73 -12.20
N ASP A 147 10.10 2.21 -12.97
CA ASP A 147 9.83 1.70 -14.33
C ASP A 147 8.86 0.51 -14.28
N ALA A 148 9.09 -0.46 -13.40
CA ALA A 148 8.20 -1.60 -13.21
C ALA A 148 6.76 -1.19 -12.84
N VAL A 149 6.61 -0.24 -11.92
CA VAL A 149 5.29 0.28 -11.48
C VAL A 149 4.61 1.04 -12.62
N ARG A 150 5.36 1.84 -13.38
CA ARG A 150 4.87 2.56 -14.56
C ARG A 150 4.38 1.60 -15.64
N MET A 151 5.17 0.59 -15.97
CA MET A 151 4.84 -0.43 -16.96
C MET A 151 3.63 -1.28 -16.53
N ALA A 152 3.42 -1.46 -15.23
CA ALA A 152 2.25 -2.14 -14.68
C ALA A 152 0.95 -1.31 -14.73
N GLY A 153 1.03 -0.05 -15.21
CA GLY A 153 -0.13 0.81 -15.44
C GLY A 153 -0.65 1.52 -14.20
N ALA A 154 0.22 1.87 -13.26
CA ALA A 154 -0.14 2.78 -12.18
C ALA A 154 -0.63 4.13 -12.74
N GLU A 155 -1.65 4.72 -12.12
CA GLU A 155 -2.19 6.01 -12.55
C GLU A 155 -1.29 7.16 -12.12
N LYS A 156 -0.76 7.07 -10.91
CA LYS A 156 0.16 8.05 -10.34
C LYS A 156 1.27 7.36 -9.56
N ILE A 157 2.46 7.93 -9.59
CA ILE A 157 3.61 7.45 -8.83
C ILE A 157 4.15 8.60 -7.99
N THR A 158 4.24 8.37 -6.70
CA THR A 158 4.84 9.31 -5.73
C THR A 158 6.01 8.63 -5.06
N LEU A 159 7.16 9.29 -5.05
CA LEU A 159 8.35 8.80 -4.36
C LEU A 159 8.39 9.35 -2.93
N VAL A 160 8.71 8.51 -1.99
CA VAL A 160 8.90 8.85 -0.58
C VAL A 160 10.32 8.45 -0.19
N VAL A 161 11.20 9.44 -0.21
CA VAL A 161 12.62 9.28 0.07
C VAL A 161 12.97 10.22 1.21
N PRO A 162 13.15 9.71 2.46
CA PRO A 162 13.36 10.53 3.66
C PRO A 162 14.63 11.39 3.58
N ALA A 163 15.69 10.83 3.03
CA ALA A 163 16.94 11.53 2.73
C ALA A 163 17.26 11.35 1.25
N TYR A 164 17.51 12.46 0.57
CA TYR A 164 17.91 12.44 -0.83
C TYR A 164 19.37 12.92 -0.93
N PRO A 165 20.27 12.13 -1.56
CA PRO A 165 21.69 12.48 -1.68
C PRO A 165 21.96 13.68 -2.57
#